data_f81d0e2b96e69109063a56ebce3197db
#
_entry.id   f81d0e2b96e69109063a56ebce3197db
#
_cell.length_a   1.000
_cell.length_b   1.000
_cell.length_c   1.000
_cell.angle_alpha   90.00
_cell.angle_beta   90.00
_cell.angle_gamma   90.00
#
_symmetry.space_group_name_H-M   'P 1'
#
loop_
_entity.id
_entity.type
_entity.pdbx_description
1 polymer ?
#
loop_
_entity_poly.entity_id
_entity_poly.type
_entity_poly.pdbx_seq_one_letter_code
_entity_poly.pdbx_strand_id
1 'polypeptide(L)'
;GKLEEPVPYDRLQAPGRIQALFFRDRVKGNAEVLDREALERAARFASLTRPDRVWVIGLAAFDTWANALQNLPGIEDYWSGYGGNCYVAQCVRESRYMATEFLKRLSRKYPGARSRHLQEGAKQYEKELKLMEEFTRIFPYKWPIPEDWRREVQRHKIEKGAEILRKMRPLEEAAIKEMKKALEEWKSA
;
A
#
# COMPACT_ATOMS: atom_id res chain seq x y z
N GLY A 1 4.82 12.85 20.93
CA GLY A 1 5.51 14.08 20.60
C GLY A 1 4.55 15.24 20.77
N LYS A 2 4.98 16.35 21.36
CA LYS A 2 4.22 17.58 21.35
C LYS A 2 4.09 18.01 19.89
N LEU A 3 2.89 18.32 19.46
CA LEU A 3 2.67 19.02 18.19
C LEU A 3 3.39 20.38 18.33
N GLU A 4 4.42 20.59 17.53
CA GLU A 4 5.07 21.90 17.42
C GLU A 4 4.07 22.88 16.80
N GLU A 5 4.14 24.15 17.22
CA GLU A 5 3.29 25.18 16.60
C GLU A 5 3.57 25.25 15.09
N PRO A 6 2.53 25.46 14.27
CA PRO A 6 2.71 25.55 12.83
C PRO A 6 3.71 26.67 12.49
N VAL A 7 4.72 26.33 11.71
CA VAL A 7 5.69 27.33 11.23
C VAL A 7 5.02 28.25 10.23
N PRO A 8 5.08 29.57 10.38
CA PRO A 8 4.57 30.51 9.40
C PRO A 8 5.14 30.24 8.00
N TYR A 9 4.31 30.36 6.99
CA TYR A 9 4.64 30.00 5.60
C TYR A 9 5.91 30.74 5.06
N ASP A 10 6.08 32.02 5.45
CA ASP A 10 7.22 32.85 5.11
C ASP A 10 8.55 32.40 5.75
N ARG A 11 8.48 31.53 6.76
CA ARG A 11 9.64 30.94 7.43
C ARG A 11 10.00 29.56 6.92
N LEU A 12 9.26 29.01 5.97
CA LEU A 12 9.58 27.74 5.31
C LEU A 12 10.72 27.95 4.32
N GLN A 13 11.96 27.96 4.83
CA GLN A 13 13.17 27.95 4.01
C GLN A 13 13.42 26.52 3.48
N ALA A 14 12.71 26.13 2.45
CA ALA A 14 13.00 24.87 1.78
C ALA A 14 13.76 25.13 0.48
N PRO A 15 14.96 24.57 0.30
CA PRO A 15 15.62 24.53 -1.00
C PRO A 15 14.82 23.58 -1.89
N GLY A 16 14.06 24.09 -2.86
CA GLY A 16 13.31 23.27 -3.80
C GLY A 16 11.90 23.77 -4.07
N ARG A 17 11.15 22.99 -4.84
CA ARG A 17 9.74 23.30 -5.15
C ARG A 17 8.85 22.84 -3.99
N ILE A 18 8.21 23.79 -3.30
CA ILE A 18 7.15 23.51 -2.34
C ILE A 18 5.84 23.36 -3.12
N GLN A 19 5.19 22.22 -2.98
CA GLN A 19 3.81 22.05 -3.44
C GLN A 19 2.89 22.27 -2.24
N ALA A 20 2.10 23.33 -2.28
CA ALA A 20 1.08 23.63 -1.29
C ALA A 20 -0.31 23.41 -1.90
N LEU A 21 -1.17 22.66 -1.21
CA LEU A 21 -2.56 22.48 -1.56
C LEU A 21 -3.41 23.42 -0.72
N PHE A 22 -4.11 24.33 -1.40
CA PHE A 22 -5.05 25.25 -0.74
C PHE A 22 -6.47 24.77 -0.97
N PHE A 23 -7.20 24.53 0.13
CA PHE A 23 -8.64 24.23 0.07
C PHE A 23 -9.38 25.53 0.25
N ARG A 24 -10.07 26.00 -0.79
CA ARG A 24 -10.83 27.26 -0.75
C ARG A 24 -12.21 27.08 -0.16
N ASP A 25 -12.96 26.13 -0.71
CA ASP A 25 -14.38 25.99 -0.38
C ASP A 25 -14.74 24.55 -0.07
N ARG A 26 -15.56 24.34 0.94
CA ARG A 26 -16.16 23.06 1.23
C ARG A 26 -17.41 22.88 0.37
N VAL A 27 -17.27 22.15 -0.72
CA VAL A 27 -18.44 21.78 -1.54
C VAL A 27 -19.17 20.61 -0.89
N LYS A 28 -20.49 20.76 -0.71
CA LYS A 28 -21.35 19.71 -0.19
C LYS A 28 -21.57 18.68 -1.30
N GLY A 29 -20.78 17.61 -1.31
CA GLY A 29 -20.91 16.51 -2.29
C GLY A 29 -21.90 15.44 -1.81
N ASN A 30 -22.41 14.67 -2.76
CA ASN A 30 -23.14 13.44 -2.45
C ASN A 30 -22.14 12.39 -1.97
N ALA A 31 -22.21 12.02 -0.68
CA ALA A 31 -21.28 11.11 -0.05
C ALA A 31 -21.27 9.71 -0.68
N GLU A 32 -22.39 9.24 -1.21
CA GLU A 32 -22.47 7.93 -1.88
C GLU A 32 -21.74 7.95 -3.23
N VAL A 33 -21.89 9.02 -4.00
CA VAL A 33 -21.17 9.22 -5.26
C VAL A 33 -19.66 9.26 -5.02
N LEU A 34 -19.23 10.02 -4.00
CA LEU A 34 -17.80 10.14 -3.66
C LEU A 34 -17.20 8.82 -3.18
N ASP A 35 -17.91 8.07 -2.35
CA ASP A 35 -17.47 6.77 -1.86
C ASP A 35 -17.37 5.75 -3.02
N ARG A 36 -18.33 5.75 -3.93
CA ARG A 36 -18.30 4.91 -5.15
C ARG A 36 -17.13 5.27 -6.05
N GLU A 37 -16.94 6.56 -6.35
CA GLU A 37 -15.82 7.01 -7.17
C GLU A 37 -14.47 6.68 -6.54
N ALA A 38 -14.33 6.80 -5.22
CA ALA A 38 -13.11 6.43 -4.52
C ALA A 38 -12.82 4.94 -4.64
N LEU A 39 -13.83 4.07 -4.49
CA LEU A 39 -13.71 2.63 -4.68
C LEU A 39 -13.36 2.27 -6.13
N GLU A 40 -14.00 2.93 -7.10
CA GLU A 40 -13.74 2.73 -8.53
C GLU A 40 -12.29 3.10 -8.90
N ARG A 41 -11.81 4.25 -8.41
CA ARG A 41 -10.42 4.69 -8.60
C ARG A 41 -9.44 3.70 -7.97
N ALA A 42 -9.71 3.22 -6.76
CA ALA A 42 -8.87 2.23 -6.08
C ALA A 42 -8.79 0.92 -6.88
N ALA A 43 -9.94 0.35 -7.28
CA ALA A 43 -9.99 -0.88 -8.06
C ALA A 43 -9.32 -0.73 -9.44
N ARG A 44 -9.47 0.43 -10.09
CA ARG A 44 -8.81 0.75 -11.35
C ARG A 44 -7.30 0.85 -11.17
N PHE A 45 -6.82 1.62 -10.18
CA PHE A 45 -5.40 1.81 -9.95
C PHE A 45 -4.69 0.51 -9.65
N ALA A 46 -5.25 -0.33 -8.79
CA ALA A 46 -4.70 -1.63 -8.44
C ALA A 46 -4.64 -2.60 -9.63
N SER A 47 -5.54 -2.43 -10.62
CA SER A 47 -5.57 -3.24 -11.85
C SER A 47 -4.63 -2.72 -12.96
N LEU A 48 -3.99 -1.56 -12.78
CA LEU A 48 -3.10 -1.02 -13.80
C LEU A 48 -1.82 -1.84 -13.89
N THR A 49 -1.43 -2.15 -15.12
CA THR A 49 -0.11 -2.66 -15.47
C THR A 49 0.53 -1.67 -16.42
N ARG A 50 1.66 -1.09 -16.03
CA ARG A 50 2.43 -0.18 -16.88
C ARG A 50 3.90 -0.63 -16.92
N PRO A 51 4.22 -1.63 -17.76
CA PRO A 51 5.58 -2.15 -17.86
C PRO A 51 6.56 -1.19 -18.55
N ASP A 52 6.03 -0.18 -19.24
CA ASP A 52 6.76 0.81 -20.04
C ASP A 52 7.37 1.96 -19.22
N ARG A 53 7.17 1.97 -17.90
CA ARG A 53 7.66 3.04 -17.03
C ARG A 53 8.70 2.53 -16.04
N VAL A 54 9.52 3.48 -15.53
CA VAL A 54 10.49 3.24 -14.44
C VAL A 54 9.82 2.65 -13.19
N TRP A 55 8.52 2.96 -12.99
CA TRP A 55 7.74 2.50 -11.85
C TRP A 55 6.75 1.43 -12.27
N VAL A 56 6.86 0.26 -11.67
CA VAL A 56 5.87 -0.82 -11.82
C VAL A 56 4.78 -0.63 -10.77
N ILE A 57 3.53 -0.67 -11.20
CA ILE A 57 2.35 -0.46 -10.35
C ILE A 57 1.37 -1.63 -10.46
N GLY A 58 0.43 -1.71 -9.52
CA GLY A 58 -0.61 -2.74 -9.50
C GLY A 58 -0.07 -4.12 -9.18
N LEU A 59 -0.73 -5.16 -9.67
CA LEU A 59 -0.39 -6.56 -9.37
C LEU A 59 1.03 -6.94 -9.79
N ALA A 60 1.51 -6.40 -10.90
CA ALA A 60 2.87 -6.67 -11.39
C ALA A 60 3.96 -6.16 -10.45
N ALA A 61 3.66 -5.19 -9.59
CA ALA A 61 4.62 -4.65 -8.64
C ALA A 61 5.08 -5.70 -7.61
N PHE A 62 4.21 -6.62 -7.19
CA PHE A 62 4.57 -7.69 -6.25
C PHE A 62 5.59 -8.67 -6.87
N ASP A 63 5.36 -9.09 -8.11
CA ASP A 63 6.27 -10.00 -8.81
C ASP A 63 7.60 -9.32 -9.08
N THR A 64 7.58 -8.06 -9.53
CA THR A 64 8.79 -7.27 -9.79
C THR A 64 9.60 -7.08 -8.51
N TRP A 65 8.93 -6.76 -7.39
CA TRP A 65 9.58 -6.61 -6.09
C TRP A 65 10.17 -7.92 -5.60
N ALA A 66 9.42 -9.03 -5.68
CA ALA A 66 9.91 -10.35 -5.30
C ALA A 66 11.14 -10.78 -6.12
N ASN A 67 11.10 -10.54 -7.43
CA ASN A 67 12.22 -10.85 -8.33
C ASN A 67 13.43 -9.95 -8.07
N ALA A 68 13.21 -8.64 -7.88
CA ALA A 68 14.27 -7.71 -7.52
C ALA A 68 14.95 -8.12 -6.21
N LEU A 69 14.16 -8.50 -5.20
CA LEU A 69 14.68 -8.96 -3.92
C LEU A 69 15.57 -10.21 -4.05
N GLN A 70 15.18 -11.18 -4.89
CA GLN A 70 15.96 -12.39 -5.13
C GLN A 70 17.25 -12.17 -5.95
N ASN A 71 17.26 -11.15 -6.79
CA ASN A 71 18.37 -10.83 -7.68
C ASN A 71 19.28 -9.73 -7.13
N LEU A 72 19.11 -9.32 -5.87
CA LEU A 72 20.02 -8.36 -5.25
C LEU A 72 21.44 -8.92 -5.23
N PRO A 73 22.40 -8.27 -5.92
CA PRO A 73 23.83 -8.57 -5.73
C PRO A 73 24.19 -8.04 -4.34
N GLY A 74 24.53 -8.89 -3.42
CA GLY A 74 24.96 -8.55 -2.04
C GLY A 74 24.43 -7.22 -1.47
N ILE A 75 24.04 -7.18 -0.23
CA ILE A 75 23.45 -5.95 0.38
C ILE A 75 24.59 -5.01 0.79
N GLU A 76 25.44 -4.64 -0.12
CA GLU A 76 26.47 -3.63 0.13
C GLU A 76 25.90 -2.21 -0.01
N ASP A 77 24.86 -2.05 -0.83
CA ASP A 77 24.15 -0.78 -0.97
C ASP A 77 22.92 -0.74 -0.07
N TYR A 78 23.00 0.13 0.94
CA TYR A 78 21.92 0.36 1.91
C TYR A 78 20.56 0.63 1.29
N TRP A 79 20.51 1.46 0.25
CA TRP A 79 19.24 1.90 -0.32
C TRP A 79 18.58 0.85 -1.21
N SER A 80 19.33 0.10 -1.96
CA SER A 80 18.80 -0.95 -2.83
C SER A 80 18.43 -2.21 -2.06
N GLY A 81 19.21 -2.56 -1.03
CA GLY A 81 19.01 -3.78 -0.27
C GLY A 81 18.01 -3.64 0.88
N TYR A 82 18.45 -3.04 1.96
CA TYR A 82 17.69 -2.99 3.20
C TYR A 82 16.74 -1.79 3.27
N GLY A 83 17.26 -0.56 3.07
CA GLY A 83 16.52 0.68 3.32
C GLY A 83 15.30 0.83 2.41
N GLY A 84 15.45 0.53 1.12
CA GLY A 84 14.36 0.55 0.17
C GLY A 84 13.25 -0.44 0.54
N ASN A 85 13.64 -1.69 0.88
CA ASN A 85 12.67 -2.72 1.23
C ASN A 85 11.92 -2.43 2.52
N CYS A 86 12.59 -1.96 3.59
CA CYS A 86 11.91 -1.67 4.85
C CYS A 86 10.98 -0.45 4.75
N TYR A 87 11.37 0.58 3.99
CA TYR A 87 10.52 1.75 3.75
C TYR A 87 9.27 1.41 2.93
N VAL A 88 9.45 0.73 1.79
CA VAL A 88 8.34 0.32 0.94
C VAL A 88 7.39 -0.61 1.69
N ALA A 89 7.92 -1.54 2.50
CA ALA A 89 7.12 -2.43 3.33
C ALA A 89 6.21 -1.65 4.32
N GLN A 90 6.73 -0.60 4.96
CA GLN A 90 5.90 0.25 5.82
C GLN A 90 4.80 0.96 5.03
N CYS A 91 5.11 1.54 3.88
CA CYS A 91 4.13 2.20 3.04
C CYS A 91 3.02 1.23 2.59
N VAL A 92 3.39 0.01 2.20
CA VAL A 92 2.41 -1.02 1.81
C VAL A 92 1.57 -1.45 3.01
N ARG A 93 2.18 -1.68 4.18
CA ARG A 93 1.46 -2.04 5.40
C ARG A 93 0.41 -0.99 5.77
N GLU A 94 0.78 0.28 5.79
CA GLU A 94 -0.14 1.37 6.06
C GLU A 94 -1.26 1.47 5.03
N SER A 95 -0.92 1.33 3.75
CA SER A 95 -1.90 1.34 2.66
C SER A 95 -2.93 0.22 2.81
N ARG A 96 -2.50 -1.00 3.19
CA ARG A 96 -3.41 -2.14 3.37
C ARG A 96 -4.26 -2.01 4.62
N TYR A 97 -3.72 -1.42 5.69
CA TYR A 97 -4.52 -1.06 6.86
C TYR A 97 -5.63 -0.07 6.49
N MET A 98 -5.28 1.02 5.81
CA MET A 98 -6.24 2.05 5.39
C MET A 98 -7.27 1.49 4.40
N ALA A 99 -6.87 0.65 3.46
CA ALA A 99 -7.78 -0.03 2.53
C ALA A 99 -8.77 -0.94 3.26
N THR A 100 -8.29 -1.71 4.24
CA THR A 100 -9.14 -2.57 5.08
C THR A 100 -10.20 -1.75 5.80
N GLU A 101 -9.80 -0.67 6.48
CA GLU A 101 -10.73 0.19 7.23
C GLU A 101 -11.70 0.94 6.31
N PHE A 102 -11.25 1.35 5.13
CA PHE A 102 -12.10 1.95 4.12
C PHE A 102 -13.21 0.98 3.67
N LEU A 103 -12.85 -0.24 3.28
CA LEU A 103 -13.82 -1.24 2.83
C LEU A 103 -14.80 -1.64 3.95
N LYS A 104 -14.32 -1.81 5.18
CA LYS A 104 -15.18 -2.06 6.36
C LYS A 104 -16.15 -0.90 6.62
N ARG A 105 -15.68 0.34 6.50
CA ARG A 105 -16.53 1.53 6.63
C ARG A 105 -17.63 1.54 5.58
N LEU A 106 -17.29 1.30 4.32
CA LEU A 106 -18.25 1.23 3.22
C LEU A 106 -19.26 0.10 3.43
N SER A 107 -18.81 -1.07 3.86
CA SER A 107 -19.69 -2.22 4.11
C SER A 107 -20.74 -1.94 5.18
N ARG A 108 -20.37 -1.20 6.24
CA ARG A 108 -21.34 -0.77 7.28
C ARG A 108 -22.31 0.29 6.78
N LYS A 109 -21.82 1.19 5.92
CA LYS A 109 -22.60 2.31 5.39
C LYS A 109 -23.62 1.89 4.32
N TYR A 110 -23.27 0.88 3.55
CA TYR A 110 -24.06 0.43 2.40
C TYR A 110 -24.43 -1.06 2.53
N PRO A 111 -25.54 -1.38 3.19
CA PRO A 111 -25.96 -2.78 3.40
C PRO A 111 -26.38 -3.49 2.09
N GLY A 112 -26.61 -4.80 2.16
CA GLY A 112 -27.05 -5.63 1.04
C GLY A 112 -25.91 -6.39 0.35
N ALA A 113 -26.05 -6.72 -0.93
CA ALA A 113 -25.12 -7.56 -1.69
C ALA A 113 -23.71 -6.92 -1.74
N ARG A 114 -23.64 -5.62 -2.02
CA ARG A 114 -22.38 -4.85 -2.04
C ARG A 114 -21.60 -4.90 -0.73
N SER A 115 -22.32 -4.91 0.42
CA SER A 115 -21.69 -5.04 1.75
C SER A 115 -20.89 -6.33 1.88
N ARG A 116 -21.44 -7.45 1.40
CA ARG A 116 -20.76 -8.76 1.45
C ARG A 116 -19.45 -8.74 0.66
N HIS A 117 -19.47 -8.18 -0.54
CA HIS A 117 -18.29 -8.05 -1.38
C HIS A 117 -17.22 -7.13 -0.76
N LEU A 118 -17.65 -6.00 -0.18
CA LEU A 118 -16.74 -5.09 0.54
C LEU A 118 -16.09 -5.75 1.76
N GLN A 119 -16.85 -6.55 2.51
CA GLN A 119 -16.32 -7.31 3.65
C GLN A 119 -15.33 -8.38 3.20
N GLU A 120 -15.64 -9.09 2.10
CA GLU A 120 -14.71 -10.11 1.59
C GLU A 120 -13.42 -9.49 1.05
N GLY A 121 -13.49 -8.37 0.34
CA GLY A 121 -12.31 -7.58 -0.05
C GLY A 121 -11.48 -7.14 1.15
N ALA A 122 -12.13 -6.65 2.22
CA ALA A 122 -11.45 -6.29 3.46
C ALA A 122 -10.70 -7.47 4.10
N LYS A 123 -11.31 -8.66 4.11
CA LYS A 123 -10.66 -9.89 4.62
C LYS A 123 -9.40 -10.26 3.83
N GLN A 124 -9.39 -10.04 2.51
CA GLN A 124 -8.18 -10.31 1.73
C GLN A 124 -7.06 -9.34 2.12
N TYR A 125 -7.35 -8.05 2.28
CA TYR A 125 -6.37 -7.07 2.77
C TYR A 125 -5.92 -7.32 4.21
N GLU A 126 -6.77 -7.87 5.08
CA GLU A 126 -6.35 -8.32 6.42
C GLU A 126 -5.32 -9.46 6.36
N LYS A 127 -5.48 -10.39 5.41
CA LYS A 127 -4.49 -11.45 5.18
C LYS A 127 -3.17 -10.88 4.65
N GLU A 128 -3.24 -9.93 3.72
CA GLU A 128 -2.05 -9.22 3.24
C GLU A 128 -1.34 -8.46 4.36
N LEU A 129 -2.11 -7.79 5.22
CA LEU A 129 -1.56 -7.06 6.37
C LEU A 129 -0.75 -7.99 7.28
N LYS A 130 -1.25 -9.20 7.56
CA LYS A 130 -0.50 -10.22 8.33
C LYS A 130 0.79 -10.65 7.64
N LEU A 131 0.75 -10.85 6.31
CA LEU A 131 1.94 -11.17 5.54
C LEU A 131 2.94 -10.02 5.54
N MET A 132 2.47 -8.78 5.45
CA MET A 132 3.32 -7.60 5.50
C MET A 132 3.91 -7.38 6.91
N GLU A 133 3.20 -7.72 7.97
CA GLU A 133 3.75 -7.76 9.34
C GLU A 133 4.89 -8.79 9.45
N GLU A 134 4.75 -9.97 8.82
CA GLU A 134 5.83 -10.95 8.75
C GLU A 134 7.02 -10.40 7.96
N PHE A 135 6.76 -9.78 6.81
CA PHE A 135 7.80 -9.14 5.99
C PHE A 135 8.55 -8.05 6.77
N THR A 136 7.84 -7.19 7.51
CA THR A 136 8.47 -6.13 8.30
C THR A 136 9.27 -6.64 9.51
N ARG A 137 9.05 -7.88 9.96
CA ARG A 137 9.95 -8.53 10.94
C ARG A 137 11.25 -8.99 10.29
N ILE A 138 11.21 -9.38 9.02
CA ILE A 138 12.41 -9.72 8.25
C ILE A 138 13.18 -8.46 7.88
N PHE A 139 12.48 -7.40 7.43
CA PHE A 139 13.03 -6.10 7.05
C PHE A 139 12.53 -5.00 7.99
N PRO A 140 12.98 -4.97 9.25
CA PRO A 140 12.50 -3.99 10.23
C PRO A 140 12.95 -2.58 9.88
N TYR A 141 12.05 -1.61 9.95
CA TYR A 141 12.39 -0.19 9.77
C TYR A 141 13.15 0.31 11.01
N LYS A 142 14.46 0.13 11.00
CA LYS A 142 15.36 0.55 12.08
C LYS A 142 16.55 1.33 11.53
N TRP A 143 16.94 2.35 12.28
CA TRP A 143 18.14 3.11 12.02
C TRP A 143 18.98 3.20 13.30
N PRO A 144 20.29 2.94 13.31
CA PRO A 144 21.08 2.42 12.17
C PRO A 144 20.65 1.01 11.74
N ILE A 145 21.10 0.57 10.56
CA ILE A 145 20.86 -0.79 10.07
C ILE A 145 21.36 -1.78 11.12
N PRO A 146 20.58 -2.79 11.48
CA PRO A 146 21.02 -3.85 12.39
C PRO A 146 22.31 -4.51 11.90
N GLU A 147 23.24 -4.74 12.82
CA GLU A 147 24.59 -5.22 12.46
C GLU A 147 24.57 -6.61 11.81
N ASP A 148 23.62 -7.44 12.19
CA ASP A 148 23.38 -8.76 11.59
C ASP A 148 23.02 -8.69 10.10
N TRP A 149 22.40 -7.59 9.65
CA TRP A 149 22.16 -7.33 8.25
C TRP A 149 23.40 -6.93 7.45
N ARG A 150 24.45 -6.43 8.11
CA ARG A 150 25.70 -6.07 7.45
C ARG A 150 26.65 -7.26 7.29
N ARG A 151 26.57 -8.25 8.19
CA ARG A 151 27.52 -9.37 8.25
C ARG A 151 27.09 -10.59 7.46
N GLU A 152 25.79 -10.84 7.41
CA GLU A 152 25.25 -11.97 6.66
C GLU A 152 24.14 -11.48 5.74
N VAL A 153 24.39 -11.53 4.46
CA VAL A 153 23.30 -11.58 3.48
C VAL A 153 22.55 -12.88 3.76
N GLN A 154 21.58 -12.80 4.65
CA GLN A 154 20.84 -13.98 5.05
C GLN A 154 19.92 -14.35 3.90
N ARG A 155 20.48 -15.14 2.97
CA ARG A 155 19.81 -15.58 1.77
C ARG A 155 18.41 -16.12 2.05
N HIS A 156 18.25 -16.86 3.15
CA HIS A 156 16.96 -17.37 3.60
C HIS A 156 15.95 -16.25 3.96
N LYS A 157 16.40 -15.10 4.48
CA LYS A 157 15.52 -13.94 4.74
C LYS A 157 15.05 -13.30 3.45
N ILE A 158 15.92 -13.21 2.46
CA ILE A 158 15.59 -12.70 1.13
C ILE A 158 14.61 -13.64 0.42
N GLU A 159 14.88 -14.92 0.44
CA GLU A 159 13.99 -15.94 -0.13
C GLU A 159 12.62 -15.93 0.54
N LYS A 160 12.60 -15.86 1.87
CA LYS A 160 11.35 -15.76 2.65
C LYS A 160 10.59 -14.47 2.34
N GLY A 161 11.27 -13.34 2.22
CA GLY A 161 10.65 -12.07 1.82
C GLY A 161 10.02 -12.14 0.44
N ALA A 162 10.72 -12.70 -0.54
CA ALA A 162 10.19 -12.90 -1.88
C ALA A 162 8.99 -13.85 -1.91
N GLU A 163 9.00 -14.91 -1.09
CA GLU A 163 7.87 -15.83 -0.92
C GLU A 163 6.64 -15.11 -0.37
N ILE A 164 6.81 -14.26 0.65
CA ILE A 164 5.73 -13.46 1.22
C ILE A 164 5.10 -12.56 0.15
N LEU A 165 5.90 -11.84 -0.63
CA LEU A 165 5.41 -10.96 -1.69
C LEU A 165 4.61 -11.73 -2.75
N ARG A 166 5.06 -12.93 -3.14
CA ARG A 166 4.31 -13.79 -4.06
C ARG A 166 2.99 -14.27 -3.48
N LYS A 167 2.91 -14.50 -2.17
CA LYS A 167 1.65 -14.85 -1.49
C LYS A 167 0.67 -13.67 -1.39
N MET A 168 1.17 -12.44 -1.38
CA MET A 168 0.31 -11.25 -1.33
C MET A 168 -0.40 -11.00 -2.66
N ARG A 169 0.24 -11.23 -3.79
CA ARG A 169 -0.32 -10.96 -5.13
C ARG A 169 -1.72 -11.57 -5.37
N PRO A 170 -1.97 -12.87 -5.11
CA PRO A 170 -3.30 -13.45 -5.29
C PRO A 170 -4.35 -12.89 -4.30
N LEU A 171 -3.95 -12.44 -3.13
CA LEU A 171 -4.85 -11.78 -2.17
C LEU A 171 -5.28 -10.39 -2.68
N GLU A 172 -4.34 -9.61 -3.19
CA GLU A 172 -4.62 -8.33 -3.86
C GLU A 172 -5.58 -8.52 -5.03
N GLU A 173 -5.32 -9.51 -5.89
CA GLU A 173 -6.19 -9.82 -7.03
C GLU A 173 -7.60 -10.20 -6.58
N ALA A 174 -7.72 -10.99 -5.52
CA ALA A 174 -9.01 -11.35 -4.92
C ALA A 174 -9.73 -10.13 -4.33
N ALA A 175 -9.01 -9.24 -3.63
CA ALA A 175 -9.58 -8.01 -3.09
C ALA A 175 -10.11 -7.10 -4.21
N ILE A 176 -9.34 -6.91 -5.28
CA ILE A 176 -9.75 -6.12 -6.46
C ILE A 176 -11.01 -6.72 -7.09
N LYS A 177 -11.08 -8.04 -7.23
CA LYS A 177 -12.24 -8.74 -7.78
C LYS A 177 -13.49 -8.47 -6.95
N GLU A 178 -13.39 -8.52 -5.64
CA GLU A 178 -14.52 -8.23 -4.75
C GLU A 178 -14.92 -6.74 -4.78
N MET A 179 -13.98 -5.81 -4.87
CA MET A 179 -14.28 -4.39 -5.07
C MET A 179 -15.06 -4.15 -6.38
N LYS A 180 -14.67 -4.83 -7.46
CA LYS A 180 -15.38 -4.73 -8.76
C LYS A 180 -16.81 -5.25 -8.66
N LYS A 181 -17.03 -6.38 -8.00
CA LYS A 181 -18.39 -6.91 -7.76
C LYS A 181 -19.23 -5.93 -6.93
N ALA A 182 -18.67 -5.35 -5.88
CA ALA A 182 -19.37 -4.32 -5.10
C ALA A 182 -19.79 -3.12 -5.96
N LEU A 183 -18.95 -2.72 -6.92
CA LEU A 183 -19.25 -1.63 -7.86
C LEU A 183 -20.36 -2.03 -8.87
N GLU A 184 -20.42 -3.27 -9.30
CA GLU A 184 -21.50 -3.79 -10.14
C GLU A 184 -22.84 -3.72 -9.42
N GLU A 185 -22.89 -4.12 -8.15
CA GLU A 185 -24.07 -4.01 -7.29
C GLU A 185 -24.50 -2.54 -7.05
N TRP A 186 -23.57 -1.59 -7.17
CA TRP A 186 -23.88 -0.16 -7.07
C TRP A 186 -24.56 0.39 -8.32
N LYS A 187 -24.33 -0.21 -9.48
CA LYS A 187 -24.97 0.19 -10.74
C LYS A 187 -26.39 -0.36 -10.88
N SER A 188 -26.67 -1.45 -10.17
CA SER A 188 -27.96 -2.16 -10.23
C SER A 188 -28.97 -1.67 -9.20
N ALA A 189 -28.60 -0.80 -8.28
CA ALA A 189 -29.42 -0.22 -7.22
C ALA A 189 -29.84 1.20 -7.54
#